data_edfa4e983e4df9a0c18f0f87a5a1eb76
#
_entry.id   edfa4e983e4df9a0c18f0f87a5a1eb76
#
_cell.length_a   1.000
_cell.length_b   1.000
_cell.length_c   1.000
_cell.angle_alpha   90.00
_cell.angle_beta   90.00
_cell.angle_gamma   90.00
#
_symmetry.space_group_name_H-M   'P 1'
#
loop_
_entity.id
_entity.type
_entity.pdbx_description
1 polymer ?
#
loop_
_entity_poly.entity_id
_entity_poly.type
_entity_poly.pdbx_seq_one_letter_code
_entity_poly.pdbx_strand_id
1 'polypeptide(L)'
;MKLGRLIWKIQRYSALYFLFFVGYLEYLFVNGSYSFEFLNNSFVFKTLLSLFVFLSAMHGFAGMWVVGTDYLTVRTLGFLSPGLSSQANLIRKIYEILFFALGTFVTIFYFLLIWF
;
A
#
# COMPACT_ATOMS: atom_id res chain seq x y z
N MET A 1 6.21 -3.53 -21.90
CA MET A 1 5.83 -2.32 -21.25
C MET A 1 6.49 -2.12 -19.94
N LYS A 2 7.22 -1.03 -19.83
CA LYS A 2 8.06 -0.79 -18.67
C LYS A 2 7.24 -0.58 -17.38
N LEU A 3 6.10 0.10 -17.48
CA LEU A 3 5.26 0.38 -16.30
C LEU A 3 4.67 -0.90 -15.71
N GLY A 4 4.17 -1.79 -16.55
CA GLY A 4 3.62 -3.06 -16.08
C GLY A 4 4.64 -3.92 -15.37
N ARG A 5 5.87 -3.98 -15.90
CA ARG A 5 6.96 -4.71 -15.25
C ARG A 5 7.33 -4.09 -13.91
N LEU A 6 7.37 -2.76 -13.86
CA LEU A 6 7.71 -2.05 -12.62
C LEU A 6 6.67 -2.34 -11.54
N ILE A 7 5.39 -2.25 -11.87
CA ILE A 7 4.30 -2.55 -10.94
C ILE A 7 4.39 -4.01 -10.48
N TRP A 8 4.65 -4.95 -11.40
CA TRP A 8 4.80 -6.36 -11.06
C TRP A 8 5.94 -6.59 -10.09
N LYS A 9 7.10 -5.96 -10.35
CA LYS A 9 8.27 -6.07 -9.47
C LYS A 9 8.00 -5.49 -8.10
N ILE A 10 7.37 -4.32 -8.04
CA ILE A 10 7.03 -3.68 -6.77
C ILE A 10 6.12 -4.60 -5.94
N GLN A 11 5.11 -5.19 -6.58
CA GLN A 11 4.20 -6.11 -5.90
C GLN A 11 4.93 -7.33 -5.34
N ARG A 12 5.83 -7.92 -6.12
CA ARG A 12 6.56 -9.12 -5.72
C ARG A 12 7.57 -8.85 -4.61
N TYR A 13 8.40 -7.84 -4.81
CA TYR A 13 9.46 -7.55 -3.85
C TYR A 13 8.90 -7.01 -2.53
N SER A 14 7.85 -6.20 -2.59
CA SER A 14 7.22 -5.73 -1.36
C SER A 14 6.57 -6.87 -0.60
N ALA A 15 5.95 -7.83 -1.28
CA ALA A 15 5.36 -9.00 -0.62
C ALA A 15 6.43 -9.83 0.10
N LEU A 16 7.61 -10.02 -0.52
CA LEU A 16 8.72 -10.73 0.12
C LEU A 16 9.20 -9.98 1.36
N TYR A 17 9.35 -8.67 1.26
CA TYR A 17 9.74 -7.85 2.40
C TYR A 17 8.73 -7.96 3.54
N PHE A 18 7.44 -7.94 3.22
CA PHE A 18 6.39 -8.07 4.24
C PHE A 18 6.51 -9.40 4.98
N LEU A 19 6.77 -10.47 4.24
CA LEU A 19 6.93 -11.80 4.85
C LEU A 19 8.10 -11.81 5.85
N PHE A 20 9.25 -11.29 5.44
CA PHE A 20 10.43 -11.26 6.31
C PHE A 20 10.22 -10.31 7.50
N PHE A 21 9.58 -9.17 7.28
CA PHE A 21 9.33 -8.21 8.35
C PHE A 21 8.36 -8.76 9.39
N VAL A 22 7.29 -9.43 8.94
CA VAL A 22 6.34 -10.06 9.87
C VAL A 22 7.03 -11.16 10.68
N GLY A 23 7.90 -11.95 10.04
CA GLY A 23 8.70 -12.95 10.75
C GLY A 23 9.61 -12.33 11.80
N TYR A 24 10.21 -11.19 11.48
CA TYR A 24 11.03 -10.43 12.43
C TYR A 24 10.21 -9.92 13.60
N LEU A 25 9.01 -9.41 13.35
CA LEU A 25 8.11 -8.98 14.43
C LEU A 25 7.71 -10.14 15.34
N GLU A 26 7.42 -11.30 14.76
CA GLU A 26 7.11 -12.49 15.55
C GLU A 26 8.30 -12.91 16.42
N TYR A 27 9.49 -12.87 15.87
CA TYR A 27 10.71 -13.18 16.61
C TYR A 27 10.86 -12.24 17.81
N LEU A 28 10.68 -10.94 17.62
CA LEU A 28 10.76 -9.96 18.69
C LEU A 28 9.71 -10.21 19.77
N PHE A 29 8.49 -10.55 19.34
CA PHE A 29 7.40 -10.82 20.26
C PHE A 29 7.67 -12.05 21.13
N VAL A 30 8.16 -13.15 20.51
CA VAL A 30 8.45 -14.38 21.23
C VAL A 30 9.56 -14.17 22.25
N ASN A 31 10.57 -13.36 21.92
CA ASN A 31 11.69 -13.08 22.83
C ASN A 31 11.38 -12.02 23.88
N GLY A 32 10.16 -11.47 23.89
CA GLY A 32 9.79 -10.44 24.85
C GLY A 32 10.44 -9.09 24.64
N SER A 33 11.09 -8.89 23.49
CA SER A 33 11.80 -7.65 23.16
C SER A 33 10.87 -6.56 22.60
N TYR A 34 9.62 -6.92 22.27
CA TYR A 34 8.68 -6.02 21.64
C TYR A 34 8.03 -5.13 22.71
N SER A 35 8.49 -3.89 22.78
CA SER A 35 7.96 -2.90 23.74
C SER A 35 8.00 -1.51 23.13
N PHE A 36 7.27 -0.58 23.73
CA PHE A 36 7.30 0.82 23.27
C PHE A 36 8.68 1.43 23.45
N GLU A 37 9.38 1.07 24.51
CA GLU A 37 10.75 1.55 24.72
C GLU A 37 11.68 1.07 23.59
N PHE A 38 11.58 -0.20 23.22
CA PHE A 38 12.35 -0.73 22.11
C PHE A 38 12.03 0.00 20.80
N LEU A 39 10.73 0.23 20.52
CA LEU A 39 10.30 0.95 19.34
C LEU A 39 10.87 2.36 19.28
N ASN A 40 10.87 3.06 20.42
CA ASN A 40 11.32 4.44 20.46
C ASN A 40 12.83 4.59 20.44
N ASN A 41 13.56 3.61 20.97
CA ASN A 41 15.01 3.71 21.15
C ASN A 41 15.81 3.02 20.06
N SER A 42 15.20 2.12 19.28
CA SER A 42 15.92 1.40 18.22
C SER A 42 15.80 2.13 16.89
N PHE A 43 16.89 2.79 16.49
CA PHE A 43 16.95 3.43 15.18
C PHE A 43 16.80 2.42 14.05
N VAL A 44 17.41 1.24 14.19
CA VAL A 44 17.32 0.17 13.19
C VAL A 44 15.87 -0.28 13.01
N PHE A 45 15.16 -0.50 14.12
CA PHE A 45 13.76 -0.92 14.06
C PHE A 45 12.89 0.16 13.41
N LYS A 46 13.09 1.43 13.78
CA LYS A 46 12.35 2.55 13.17
C LYS A 46 12.57 2.61 11.67
N THR A 47 13.81 2.42 11.22
CA THR A 47 14.13 2.41 9.80
C THR A 47 13.42 1.26 9.08
N LEU A 48 13.46 0.05 9.65
CA LEU A 48 12.78 -1.11 9.06
C LEU A 48 11.27 -0.90 9.02
N LEU A 49 10.70 -0.34 10.07
CA LEU A 49 9.26 -0.07 10.11
C LEU A 49 8.86 1.02 9.12
N SER A 50 9.68 2.06 8.97
CA SER A 50 9.45 3.11 7.98
C SER A 50 9.47 2.54 6.57
N LEU A 51 10.42 1.64 6.29
CA LEU A 51 10.49 0.96 5.00
C LEU A 51 9.25 0.09 4.77
N PHE A 52 8.79 -0.60 5.83
CA PHE A 52 7.56 -1.39 5.75
C PHE A 52 6.35 -0.51 5.39
N VAL A 53 6.21 0.64 6.05
CA VAL A 53 5.11 1.58 5.77
C VAL A 53 5.20 2.09 4.34
N PHE A 54 6.40 2.48 3.89
CA PHE A 54 6.59 2.98 2.54
C PHE A 54 6.26 1.91 1.49
N LEU A 55 6.76 0.70 1.67
CA LEU A 55 6.49 -0.40 0.73
C LEU A 55 5.03 -0.83 0.78
N SER A 56 4.38 -0.75 1.95
CA SER A 56 2.94 -1.00 2.06
C SER A 56 2.14 0.01 1.24
N ALA A 57 2.52 1.28 1.30
CA ALA A 57 1.88 2.32 0.51
C ALA A 57 2.08 2.07 -0.99
N MET A 58 3.30 1.76 -1.42
CA MET A 58 3.58 1.46 -2.82
C MET A 58 2.82 0.22 -3.31
N HIS A 59 2.78 -0.82 -2.48
CA HIS A 59 2.04 -2.04 -2.79
C HIS A 59 0.54 -1.74 -2.93
N GLY A 60 -0.01 -0.96 -2.00
CA GLY A 60 -1.41 -0.57 -2.03
C GLY A 60 -1.73 0.28 -3.26
N PHE A 61 -0.90 1.28 -3.56
CA PHE A 61 -1.10 2.12 -4.74
C PHE A 61 -1.05 1.30 -6.03
N ALA A 62 -0.07 0.40 -6.15
CA ALA A 62 0.04 -0.44 -7.33
C ALA A 62 -1.18 -1.36 -7.47
N GLY A 63 -1.62 -1.98 -6.37
CA GLY A 63 -2.78 -2.85 -6.39
C GLY A 63 -4.08 -2.12 -6.73
N MET A 64 -4.29 -0.96 -6.12
CA MET A 64 -5.49 -0.16 -6.38
C MET A 64 -5.49 0.43 -7.78
N TRP A 65 -4.31 0.78 -8.30
CA TRP A 65 -4.19 1.23 -9.69
C TRP A 65 -4.63 0.14 -10.65
N VAL A 66 -4.17 -1.10 -10.44
CA VAL A 66 -4.57 -2.24 -11.28
C VAL A 66 -6.07 -2.48 -11.19
N VAL A 67 -6.64 -2.43 -10.00
CA VAL A 67 -8.09 -2.58 -9.83
C VAL A 67 -8.85 -1.50 -10.61
N GLY A 68 -8.39 -0.26 -10.53
CA GLY A 68 -9.02 0.84 -11.26
C GLY A 68 -8.95 0.68 -12.76
N THR A 69 -7.77 0.28 -13.30
CA THR A 69 -7.61 0.13 -14.74
C THR A 69 -8.30 -1.10 -15.29
N ASP A 70 -8.40 -2.18 -14.51
CA ASP A 70 -8.95 -3.45 -14.99
C ASP A 70 -10.47 -3.55 -14.76
N TYR A 71 -10.99 -2.97 -13.68
CA TYR A 71 -12.38 -3.17 -13.28
C TYR A 71 -13.25 -1.93 -13.45
N LEU A 72 -12.71 -0.73 -13.35
CA LEU A 72 -13.47 0.50 -13.56
C LEU A 72 -13.40 0.94 -15.01
N THR A 73 -13.89 0.08 -15.90
CA THR A 73 -13.86 0.28 -17.34
C THR A 73 -15.29 0.35 -17.88
N VAL A 74 -15.43 0.88 -19.09
CA VAL A 74 -16.72 0.92 -19.78
C VAL A 74 -17.33 -0.46 -19.86
N ARG A 75 -16.52 -1.48 -20.20
CA ARG A 75 -16.99 -2.84 -20.35
C ARG A 75 -17.51 -3.42 -19.02
N THR A 76 -16.70 -3.33 -17.97
CA THR A 76 -17.05 -3.92 -16.67
C THR A 76 -18.25 -3.22 -16.05
N LEU A 77 -18.26 -1.89 -16.06
CA LEU A 77 -19.38 -1.13 -15.51
C LEU A 77 -20.63 -1.30 -16.35
N GLY A 78 -20.49 -1.58 -17.65
CA GLY A 78 -21.61 -1.86 -18.52
C GLY A 78 -22.38 -3.11 -18.13
N PHE A 79 -21.74 -4.09 -17.50
CA PHE A 79 -22.43 -5.28 -16.99
C PHE A 79 -23.36 -4.95 -15.82
N LEU A 80 -23.05 -3.87 -15.08
CA LEU A 80 -23.87 -3.47 -13.95
C LEU A 80 -24.98 -2.51 -14.37
N SER A 81 -24.67 -1.53 -15.20
CA SER A 81 -25.63 -0.50 -15.62
C SER A 81 -25.08 0.30 -16.80
N PRO A 82 -25.91 0.59 -17.82
CA PRO A 82 -25.49 1.49 -18.91
C PRO A 82 -25.12 2.88 -18.44
N GLY A 83 -25.78 3.39 -17.39
CA GLY A 83 -25.47 4.69 -16.82
C GLY A 83 -24.07 4.72 -16.20
N LEU A 84 -23.66 3.65 -15.52
CA LEU A 84 -22.31 3.55 -14.98
C LEU A 84 -21.27 3.44 -16.08
N SER A 85 -21.58 2.70 -17.15
CA SER A 85 -20.68 2.55 -18.28
C SER A 85 -20.36 3.90 -18.92
N SER A 86 -21.36 4.78 -19.09
CA SER A 86 -21.16 6.09 -19.71
C SER A 86 -20.29 7.01 -18.86
N GLN A 87 -20.18 6.76 -17.56
CA GLN A 87 -19.41 7.56 -16.63
C GLN A 87 -18.16 6.85 -16.13
N ALA A 88 -17.72 5.79 -16.81
CA ALA A 88 -16.59 4.97 -16.37
C ALA A 88 -15.32 5.78 -16.14
N ASN A 89 -14.99 6.71 -17.04
CA ASN A 89 -13.81 7.54 -16.92
C ASN A 89 -13.87 8.46 -15.69
N LEU A 90 -15.04 9.02 -15.42
CA LEU A 90 -15.23 9.88 -14.25
C LEU A 90 -15.13 9.07 -12.95
N ILE A 91 -15.75 7.89 -12.92
CA ILE A 91 -15.72 7.01 -11.75
C ILE A 91 -14.28 6.59 -11.45
N ARG A 92 -13.52 6.18 -12.47
CA ARG A 92 -12.13 5.79 -12.30
C ARG A 92 -11.28 6.95 -11.79
N LYS A 93 -11.48 8.15 -12.32
CA LYS A 93 -10.74 9.34 -11.90
C LYS A 93 -11.01 9.68 -10.44
N ILE A 94 -12.27 9.63 -10.02
CA ILE A 94 -12.65 9.86 -8.63
C ILE A 94 -12.01 8.80 -7.74
N TYR A 95 -12.05 7.54 -8.14
CA TYR A 95 -11.44 6.44 -7.41
C TYR A 95 -9.94 6.66 -7.22
N GLU A 96 -9.24 7.03 -8.29
CA GLU A 96 -7.80 7.28 -8.23
C GLU A 96 -7.45 8.43 -7.28
N ILE A 97 -8.21 9.51 -7.34
CA ILE A 97 -8.00 10.67 -6.46
C ILE A 97 -8.23 10.26 -5.00
N LEU A 98 -9.30 9.52 -4.73
CA LEU A 98 -9.64 9.11 -3.36
C LEU A 98 -8.58 8.19 -2.77
N PHE A 99 -8.18 7.15 -3.49
CA PHE A 99 -7.20 6.24 -2.90
C PHE A 99 -5.82 6.88 -2.80
N PHE A 100 -5.45 7.75 -3.73
CA PHE A 100 -4.18 8.45 -3.67
C PHE A 100 -4.14 9.41 -2.47
N ALA A 101 -5.19 10.20 -2.28
CA ALA A 101 -5.26 11.14 -1.16
C ALA A 101 -5.26 10.40 0.17
N LEU A 102 -6.08 9.36 0.29
CA LEU A 102 -6.18 8.57 1.53
C LEU A 102 -4.86 7.86 1.84
N GLY A 103 -4.26 7.24 0.84
CA GLY A 103 -2.99 6.53 1.02
C GLY A 103 -1.87 7.45 1.42
N THR A 104 -1.78 8.64 0.81
CA THR A 104 -0.78 9.64 1.16
C THR A 104 -0.97 10.12 2.60
N PHE A 105 -2.21 10.41 2.98
CA PHE A 105 -2.52 10.85 4.34
C PHE A 105 -2.13 9.78 5.37
N VAL A 106 -2.51 8.53 5.14
CA VAL A 106 -2.20 7.43 6.05
C VAL A 106 -0.69 7.22 6.16
N THR A 107 0.03 7.28 5.03
CA THR A 107 1.47 7.10 5.01
C THR A 107 2.17 8.18 5.82
N ILE A 108 1.80 9.44 5.62
CA ILE A 108 2.37 10.56 6.37
C ILE A 108 2.06 10.41 7.86
N PHE A 109 0.84 10.04 8.19
CA PHE A 109 0.43 9.85 9.58
C PHE A 109 1.30 8.79 10.27
N TYR A 110 1.53 7.65 9.63
CA TYR A 110 2.38 6.61 10.22
C TYR A 110 3.84 7.02 10.32
N PHE A 111 4.38 7.75 9.35
CA PHE A 111 5.75 8.28 9.47
C PHE A 111 5.88 9.23 10.64
N LEU A 112 4.89 10.09 10.86
CA LEU A 112 4.89 10.98 12.01
C LEU A 112 4.83 10.22 13.33
N LEU A 113 4.01 9.16 13.41
CA LEU A 113 3.95 8.31 14.59
C LEU A 113 5.28 7.61 14.88
N ILE A 114 5.99 7.17 13.86
CA ILE A 114 7.25 6.45 14.03
C ILE A 114 8.36 7.37 14.51
N TRP A 115 8.46 8.58 13.94
CA TRP A 115 9.61 9.45 14.16
C TRP A 115 9.33 10.58 15.14
N PHE A 116 8.08 10.90 15.40
CA PHE A 116 7.68 11.96 16.31
C PHE A 116 6.61 11.46 17.30
#